data_e86f5b0803dcf05057202bb59aee9abb
#
_entry.id   e86f5b0803dcf05057202bb59aee9abb
#
_cell.length_a   1.000
_cell.length_b   1.000
_cell.length_c   1.000
_cell.angle_alpha   90.00
_cell.angle_beta   90.00
_cell.angle_gamma   90.00
#
_symmetry.space_group_name_H-M   'P 1'
#
loop_
_entity.id
_entity.type
_entity.pdbx_description
1 polymer ?
#
loop_
_entity_poly.entity_id
_entity_poly.type
_entity_poly.pdbx_seq_one_letter_code
_entity_poly.pdbx_strand_id
1 'polypeptide(L)'
;MENCTKFNDLEAHLRELFKSASYSESTVKDMDFILRAFTNYMNANGMEEYSPEIGEILIHYCRETLKVCDSRVSRAKVIVGKLNRLYQGLDGEEALWADKIVPVELPDSLSRALDSFISHCRHKGNKETTLHYKRWICSRFLKNLEMLGCQSLQSINGELIQSAFLQLGYLRYWERIGPF
;
A
#
# COMPACT_ATOMS: atom_id res chain seq x y z
N MET A 1 4.03 -12.67 23.82
CA MET A 1 4.71 -13.19 22.62
C MET A 1 6.07 -12.52 22.60
N GLU A 2 7.16 -13.27 22.65
CA GLU A 2 8.50 -12.71 22.44
C GLU A 2 8.53 -12.12 21.02
N ASN A 3 8.91 -10.83 20.91
CA ASN A 3 9.07 -10.20 19.62
C ASN A 3 10.18 -10.92 18.86
N CYS A 4 9.84 -11.60 17.78
CA CYS A 4 10.82 -12.21 16.89
C CYS A 4 11.63 -11.10 16.24
N THR A 5 12.92 -10.99 16.58
CA THR A 5 13.84 -9.97 16.04
C THR A 5 14.79 -10.56 14.99
N LYS A 6 14.90 -11.90 14.91
CA LYS A 6 15.78 -12.53 13.92
C LYS A 6 15.22 -12.40 12.52
N PHE A 7 16.05 -11.91 11.61
CA PHE A 7 15.66 -11.68 10.21
C PHE A 7 15.17 -12.97 9.53
N ASN A 8 15.85 -14.09 9.73
CA ASN A 8 15.49 -15.36 9.10
C ASN A 8 14.10 -15.86 9.52
N ASP A 9 13.71 -15.63 10.78
CA ASP A 9 12.40 -16.04 11.28
C ASP A 9 11.30 -15.13 10.70
N LEU A 10 11.54 -13.80 10.64
CA LEU A 10 10.63 -12.85 10.00
C LEU A 10 10.49 -13.12 8.49
N GLU A 11 11.59 -13.46 7.82
CA GLU A 11 11.58 -13.80 6.39
C GLU A 11 10.78 -15.08 6.14
N ALA A 12 11.04 -16.13 6.91
CA ALA A 12 10.32 -17.39 6.80
C ALA A 12 8.81 -17.19 7.04
N HIS A 13 8.45 -16.46 8.08
CA HIS A 13 7.06 -16.15 8.40
C HIS A 13 6.40 -15.35 7.25
N LEU A 14 7.07 -14.32 6.74
CA LEU A 14 6.56 -13.53 5.61
C LEU A 14 6.34 -14.38 4.34
N ARG A 15 7.22 -15.37 4.09
CA ARG A 15 7.05 -16.31 2.97
C ARG A 15 5.81 -17.18 3.13
N GLU A 16 5.52 -17.67 4.34
CA GLU A 16 4.30 -18.44 4.60
C GLU A 16 3.05 -17.56 4.40
N LEU A 17 3.07 -16.33 4.87
CA LEU A 17 1.99 -15.36 4.63
C LEU A 17 1.78 -15.11 3.12
N PHE A 18 2.85 -15.02 2.32
CA PHE A 18 2.71 -14.86 0.86
C PHE A 18 2.11 -16.10 0.19
N LYS A 19 2.40 -17.31 0.68
CA LYS A 19 1.79 -18.54 0.16
C LYS A 19 0.30 -18.62 0.48
N SER A 20 -0.11 -18.19 1.68
CA SER A 20 -1.52 -18.19 2.09
C SER A 20 -2.34 -17.09 1.41
N ALA A 21 -1.69 -16.01 0.97
CA ALA A 21 -2.34 -14.89 0.30
C ALA A 21 -2.44 -15.15 -1.22
N SER A 22 -3.56 -14.78 -1.83
CA SER A 22 -3.82 -14.97 -3.26
C SER A 22 -3.04 -13.99 -4.15
N TYR A 23 -1.71 -13.97 -4.03
CA TYR A 23 -0.84 -13.20 -4.92
C TYR A 23 -0.68 -13.89 -6.28
N SER A 24 -0.48 -13.10 -7.35
CA SER A 24 -0.12 -13.64 -8.64
C SER A 24 1.29 -14.27 -8.59
N GLU A 25 1.51 -15.31 -9.40
CA GLU A 25 2.82 -16.00 -9.48
C GLU A 25 3.97 -15.03 -9.78
N SER A 26 3.75 -14.04 -10.66
CA SER A 26 4.76 -13.02 -10.98
C SER A 26 5.08 -12.15 -9.76
N THR A 27 4.08 -11.82 -8.95
CA THR A 27 4.28 -11.05 -7.70
C THR A 27 5.11 -11.85 -6.70
N VAL A 28 4.80 -13.13 -6.53
CA VAL A 28 5.57 -14.02 -5.64
C VAL A 28 7.03 -14.14 -6.08
N LYS A 29 7.28 -14.32 -7.39
CA LYS A 29 8.65 -14.37 -7.94
C LYS A 29 9.44 -13.09 -7.69
N ASP A 30 8.81 -11.92 -7.84
CA ASP A 30 9.46 -10.63 -7.54
C ASP A 30 9.77 -10.49 -6.04
N MET A 31 8.84 -10.89 -5.17
CA MET A 31 9.05 -10.89 -3.71
C MET A 31 10.19 -11.82 -3.31
N ASP A 32 10.22 -13.02 -3.87
CA ASP A 32 11.30 -13.99 -3.66
C ASP A 32 12.68 -13.47 -4.08
N PHE A 33 12.76 -12.78 -5.20
CA PHE A 33 14.00 -12.16 -5.64
C PHE A 33 14.52 -11.15 -4.60
N ILE A 34 13.65 -10.26 -4.12
CA ILE A 34 14.02 -9.23 -3.13
C ILE A 34 14.39 -9.86 -1.79
N LEU A 35 13.60 -10.82 -1.29
CA LEU A 35 13.90 -11.50 -0.02
C LEU A 35 15.25 -12.22 -0.09
N ARG A 36 15.55 -12.92 -1.17
CA ARG A 36 16.88 -13.54 -1.37
C ARG A 36 18.00 -12.52 -1.37
N ALA A 37 17.80 -11.35 -2.00
CA ALA A 37 18.78 -10.28 -1.99
C ALA A 37 19.01 -9.77 -0.55
N PHE A 38 17.97 -9.64 0.24
CA PHE A 38 18.04 -9.24 1.64
C PHE A 38 18.78 -10.28 2.49
N THR A 39 18.42 -11.55 2.36
CA THR A 39 19.08 -12.66 3.06
C THR A 39 20.58 -12.71 2.73
N ASN A 40 20.94 -12.56 1.45
CA ASN A 40 22.34 -12.53 1.04
C ASN A 40 23.10 -11.35 1.65
N TYR A 41 22.47 -10.17 1.72
CA TYR A 41 23.08 -8.99 2.34
C TYR A 41 23.29 -9.20 3.84
N MET A 42 22.26 -9.68 4.55
CA MET A 42 22.34 -9.95 6.00
C MET A 42 23.44 -10.94 6.32
N ASN A 43 23.50 -12.06 5.59
CA ASN A 43 24.52 -13.09 5.77
C ASN A 43 25.93 -12.57 5.46
N ALA A 44 26.12 -11.81 4.38
CA ALA A 44 27.41 -11.26 4.00
C ALA A 44 27.97 -10.26 5.03
N ASN A 45 27.09 -9.61 5.80
CA ASN A 45 27.48 -8.64 6.82
C ASN A 45 27.40 -9.23 8.25
N GLY A 46 27.14 -10.53 8.41
CA GLY A 46 27.02 -11.18 9.72
C GLY A 46 25.88 -10.65 10.59
N MET A 47 24.83 -10.14 9.96
CA MET A 47 23.66 -9.57 10.64
C MET A 47 22.59 -10.68 10.83
N GLU A 48 22.18 -10.92 12.07
CA GLU A 48 21.14 -11.91 12.38
C GLU A 48 19.81 -11.22 12.75
N GLU A 49 19.88 -10.06 13.40
CA GLU A 49 18.71 -9.34 13.89
C GLU A 49 18.22 -8.34 12.85
N TYR A 50 16.91 -8.14 12.84
CA TYR A 50 16.24 -7.15 12.01
C TYR A 50 15.75 -5.98 12.85
N SER A 51 15.86 -4.79 12.28
CA SER A 51 15.20 -3.57 12.77
C SER A 51 14.71 -2.73 11.61
N PRO A 52 13.82 -1.75 11.82
CA PRO A 52 13.37 -0.82 10.78
C PRO A 52 14.53 -0.09 10.09
N GLU A 53 15.60 0.24 10.82
CA GLU A 53 16.81 0.90 10.30
C GLU A 53 17.55 -0.02 9.32
N ILE A 54 17.64 -1.32 9.63
CA ILE A 54 18.20 -2.32 8.70
C ILE A 54 17.31 -2.41 7.45
N GLY A 55 15.97 -2.31 7.60
CA GLY A 55 15.05 -2.24 6.48
C GLY A 55 15.39 -1.12 5.49
N GLU A 56 15.72 0.08 5.97
CA GLU A 56 16.15 1.19 5.11
C GLU A 56 17.50 0.92 4.43
N ILE A 57 18.45 0.31 5.14
CA ILE A 57 19.73 -0.12 4.57
C ILE A 57 19.51 -1.13 3.43
N LEU A 58 18.60 -2.08 3.60
CA LEU A 58 18.27 -3.08 2.58
C LEU A 58 17.64 -2.44 1.33
N ILE A 59 16.78 -1.43 1.49
CA ILE A 59 16.25 -0.66 0.36
C ILE A 59 17.36 0.07 -0.38
N HIS A 60 18.27 0.72 0.38
CA HIS A 60 19.40 1.43 -0.20
C HIS A 60 20.34 0.46 -0.96
N TYR A 61 20.63 -0.71 -0.38
CA TYR A 61 21.41 -1.77 -1.03
C TYR A 61 20.80 -2.19 -2.37
N CYS A 62 19.49 -2.39 -2.45
CA CYS A 62 18.81 -2.70 -3.70
C CYS A 62 18.99 -1.60 -4.75
N ARG A 63 18.93 -0.33 -4.35
CA ARG A 63 19.03 0.81 -5.25
C ARG A 63 20.46 1.04 -5.72
N GLU A 64 21.41 1.15 -4.80
CA GLU A 64 22.76 1.65 -5.07
C GLU A 64 23.75 0.53 -5.43
N THR A 65 23.63 -0.63 -4.78
CA THR A 65 24.57 -1.73 -4.98
C THR A 65 24.08 -2.70 -6.07
N LEU A 66 22.84 -3.19 -5.95
CA LEU A 66 22.27 -4.09 -6.94
C LEU A 66 21.76 -3.34 -8.18
N LYS A 67 21.59 -2.02 -8.12
CA LYS A 67 21.12 -1.14 -9.21
C LYS A 67 19.86 -1.71 -9.90
N VAL A 68 18.95 -2.25 -9.11
CA VAL A 68 17.69 -2.77 -9.64
C VAL A 68 16.81 -1.62 -10.14
N CYS A 69 15.91 -1.91 -11.09
CA CYS A 69 14.99 -0.91 -11.63
C CYS A 69 14.02 -0.37 -10.55
N ASP A 70 13.48 0.83 -10.77
CA ASP A 70 12.61 1.53 -9.80
C ASP A 70 11.41 0.70 -9.35
N SER A 71 10.84 -0.13 -10.23
CA SER A 71 9.74 -1.03 -9.87
C SER A 71 10.15 -2.05 -8.80
N ARG A 72 11.39 -2.57 -8.87
CA ARG A 72 11.94 -3.49 -7.86
C ARG A 72 12.31 -2.76 -6.57
N VAL A 73 12.82 -1.53 -6.65
CA VAL A 73 13.03 -0.68 -5.46
C VAL A 73 11.71 -0.42 -4.75
N SER A 74 10.64 -0.12 -5.50
CA SER A 74 9.30 0.04 -4.94
C SER A 74 8.81 -1.25 -4.28
N ARG A 75 9.11 -2.41 -4.88
CA ARG A 75 8.79 -3.71 -4.30
C ARG A 75 9.57 -3.97 -3.00
N ALA A 76 10.88 -3.61 -2.95
CA ALA A 76 11.69 -3.70 -1.75
C ALA A 76 11.09 -2.89 -0.60
N LYS A 77 10.64 -1.66 -0.86
CA LYS A 77 9.92 -0.84 0.14
C LYS A 77 8.66 -1.51 0.68
N VAL A 78 7.88 -2.14 -0.19
CA VAL A 78 6.68 -2.90 0.23
C VAL A 78 7.05 -4.06 1.14
N ILE A 79 8.12 -4.81 0.82
CA ILE A 79 8.60 -5.94 1.62
C ILE A 79 9.11 -5.45 2.98
N VAL A 80 9.93 -4.40 3.01
CA VAL A 80 10.41 -3.79 4.26
C VAL A 80 9.24 -3.33 5.13
N GLY A 81 8.21 -2.70 4.55
CA GLY A 81 7.01 -2.32 5.29
C GLY A 81 6.28 -3.52 5.91
N LYS A 82 6.29 -4.69 5.25
CA LYS A 82 5.72 -5.93 5.81
C LYS A 82 6.59 -6.51 6.92
N LEU A 83 7.92 -6.53 6.73
CA LEU A 83 8.87 -6.96 7.77
C LEU A 83 8.77 -6.08 9.01
N ASN A 84 8.64 -4.76 8.85
CA ASN A 84 8.47 -3.82 9.97
C ASN A 84 7.19 -4.13 10.77
N ARG A 85 6.09 -4.50 10.10
CA ARG A 85 4.85 -4.87 10.78
C ARG A 85 4.98 -6.19 11.55
N LEU A 86 5.61 -7.20 10.95
CA LEU A 86 5.94 -8.45 11.66
C LEU A 86 6.85 -8.19 12.87
N TYR A 87 7.87 -7.34 12.70
CA TYR A 87 8.76 -6.92 13.78
C TYR A 87 7.98 -6.24 14.93
N GLN A 88 6.92 -5.49 14.61
CA GLN A 88 6.02 -4.88 15.60
C GLN A 88 5.03 -5.87 16.23
N GLY A 89 5.09 -7.15 15.86
CA GLY A 89 4.20 -8.20 16.38
C GLY A 89 2.83 -8.28 15.68
N LEU A 90 2.65 -7.57 14.55
CA LEU A 90 1.47 -7.75 13.70
C LEU A 90 1.60 -9.03 12.89
N ASP A 91 0.49 -9.70 12.57
CA ASP A 91 0.48 -10.96 11.85
C ASP A 91 -0.66 -11.05 10.83
N GLY A 92 -0.64 -12.11 10.02
CA GLY A 92 -1.67 -12.40 9.04
C GLY A 92 -1.97 -11.25 8.09
N GLU A 93 -3.24 -10.90 7.97
CA GLU A 93 -3.67 -9.78 7.11
C GLU A 93 -3.12 -8.43 7.56
N GLU A 94 -2.91 -8.22 8.85
CA GLU A 94 -2.39 -6.98 9.40
C GLU A 94 -0.92 -6.76 9.00
N ALA A 95 -0.14 -7.83 8.95
CA ALA A 95 1.23 -7.78 8.45
C ALA A 95 1.31 -7.59 6.93
N LEU A 96 0.39 -8.22 6.17
CA LEU A 96 0.39 -8.16 4.72
C LEU A 96 -0.14 -6.84 4.16
N TRP A 97 -1.12 -6.23 4.81
CA TRP A 97 -1.83 -5.06 4.29
C TRP A 97 -1.66 -3.88 5.26
N ALA A 98 -0.97 -2.84 4.81
CA ALA A 98 -0.69 -1.63 5.59
C ALA A 98 -1.98 -0.89 6.03
N ASP A 99 -3.00 -0.99 5.21
CA ASP A 99 -4.32 -0.45 5.47
C ASP A 99 -5.31 -1.59 5.23
N LYS A 100 -5.91 -2.17 6.27
CA LYS A 100 -7.22 -2.78 6.07
C LYS A 100 -8.02 -1.72 5.36
N ILE A 101 -8.59 -2.08 4.21
CA ILE A 101 -9.60 -1.23 3.59
C ILE A 101 -10.77 -1.25 4.55
N VAL A 102 -10.69 -0.41 5.58
CA VAL A 102 -11.84 -0.17 6.44
C VAL A 102 -12.92 0.37 5.51
N PRO A 103 -14.04 -0.33 5.36
CA PRO A 103 -15.14 0.18 4.57
C PRO A 103 -15.47 1.58 5.07
N VAL A 104 -15.38 2.56 4.20
CA VAL A 104 -15.71 3.93 4.55
C VAL A 104 -17.23 4.02 4.59
N GLU A 105 -17.80 4.25 5.74
CA GLU A 105 -19.24 4.53 5.86
C GLU A 105 -19.52 5.91 5.26
N LEU A 106 -20.38 5.93 4.27
CA LEU A 106 -20.83 7.13 3.56
C LEU A 106 -22.35 7.31 3.75
N PRO A 107 -22.84 8.56 3.74
CA PRO A 107 -24.27 8.82 3.61
C PRO A 107 -24.87 8.13 2.39
N ASP A 108 -26.12 7.69 2.49
CA ASP A 108 -26.80 6.91 1.45
C ASP A 108 -26.75 7.54 0.05
N SER A 109 -26.82 8.87 -0.04
CA SER A 109 -26.75 9.59 -1.31
C SER A 109 -25.38 9.48 -1.97
N LEU A 110 -24.30 9.59 -1.19
CA LEU A 110 -22.91 9.48 -1.66
C LEU A 110 -22.57 8.01 -1.95
N SER A 111 -23.04 7.07 -1.13
CA SER A 111 -22.85 5.64 -1.35
C SER A 111 -23.50 5.20 -2.66
N ARG A 112 -24.77 5.59 -2.93
CA ARG A 112 -25.46 5.29 -4.19
C ARG A 112 -24.74 5.90 -5.40
N ALA A 113 -24.22 7.10 -5.27
CA ALA A 113 -23.45 7.74 -6.34
C ALA A 113 -22.16 6.97 -6.65
N LEU A 114 -21.44 6.52 -5.60
CA LEU A 114 -20.25 5.67 -5.75
C LEU A 114 -20.60 4.34 -6.43
N ASP A 115 -21.68 3.67 -6.02
CA ASP A 115 -22.09 2.40 -6.61
C ASP A 115 -22.49 2.56 -8.08
N SER A 116 -23.19 3.63 -8.41
CA SER A 116 -23.53 3.98 -9.80
C SER A 116 -22.27 4.20 -10.65
N PHE A 117 -21.29 4.94 -10.13
CA PHE A 117 -20.00 5.15 -10.81
C PHE A 117 -19.23 3.85 -11.04
N ILE A 118 -19.15 2.99 -10.03
CA ILE A 118 -18.44 1.70 -10.15
C ILE A 118 -19.16 0.78 -11.14
N SER A 119 -20.51 0.74 -11.11
CA SER A 119 -21.30 0.00 -12.08
C SER A 119 -21.06 0.50 -13.50
N HIS A 120 -21.05 1.80 -13.73
CA HIS A 120 -20.70 2.39 -15.02
C HIS A 120 -19.28 1.99 -15.49
N CYS A 121 -18.30 2.04 -14.59
CA CYS A 121 -16.94 1.60 -14.91
C CYS A 121 -16.87 0.11 -15.26
N ARG A 122 -17.68 -0.75 -14.60
CA ARG A 122 -17.80 -2.18 -14.91
C ARG A 122 -18.35 -2.40 -16.31
N HIS A 123 -19.43 -1.70 -16.68
CA HIS A 123 -20.00 -1.76 -18.02
C HIS A 123 -19.01 -1.28 -19.11
N LYS A 124 -18.08 -0.38 -18.77
CA LYS A 124 -16.97 0.03 -19.66
C LYS A 124 -15.84 -1.01 -19.76
N GLY A 125 -15.96 -2.18 -19.16
CA GLY A 125 -14.98 -3.25 -19.25
C GLY A 125 -13.75 -3.08 -18.34
N ASN A 126 -13.82 -2.25 -17.29
CA ASN A 126 -12.73 -2.17 -16.32
C ASN A 126 -12.59 -3.50 -15.56
N LYS A 127 -11.35 -3.96 -15.35
CA LYS A 127 -11.06 -5.16 -14.55
C LYS A 127 -11.47 -4.97 -13.09
N GLU A 128 -11.87 -6.04 -12.40
CA GLU A 128 -12.31 -5.99 -10.99
C GLU A 128 -11.25 -5.38 -10.06
N THR A 129 -9.95 -5.65 -10.28
CA THR A 129 -8.86 -5.01 -9.54
C THR A 129 -8.84 -3.48 -9.70
N THR A 130 -9.12 -2.99 -10.92
CA THR A 130 -9.25 -1.55 -11.20
C THR A 130 -10.49 -0.95 -10.55
N LEU A 131 -11.60 -1.68 -10.56
CA LEU A 131 -12.85 -1.25 -9.91
C LEU A 131 -12.69 -1.16 -8.40
N HIS A 132 -12.02 -2.14 -7.80
CA HIS A 132 -11.70 -2.13 -6.37
C HIS A 132 -10.85 -0.90 -5.99
N TYR A 133 -9.80 -0.62 -6.77
CA TYR A 133 -8.95 0.56 -6.55
C TYR A 133 -9.69 1.88 -6.72
N LYS A 134 -10.54 1.99 -7.77
CA LYS A 134 -11.40 3.16 -7.97
C LYS A 134 -12.37 3.36 -6.81
N ARG A 135 -13.04 2.30 -6.35
CA ARG A 135 -13.93 2.34 -5.19
C ARG A 135 -13.21 2.86 -3.96
N TRP A 136 -12.03 2.32 -3.68
CA TRP A 136 -11.22 2.72 -2.53
C TRP A 136 -10.84 4.22 -2.55
N ILE A 137 -10.35 4.72 -3.69
CA ILE A 137 -10.00 6.14 -3.81
C ILE A 137 -11.23 7.03 -3.69
N CYS A 138 -12.29 6.70 -4.45
CA CYS A 138 -13.49 7.52 -4.48
C CYS A 138 -14.21 7.54 -3.12
N SER A 139 -14.26 6.42 -2.38
CA SER A 139 -14.87 6.40 -1.05
C SER A 139 -14.17 7.32 -0.06
N ARG A 140 -12.84 7.36 -0.07
CA ARG A 140 -12.05 8.28 0.77
C ARG A 140 -12.27 9.73 0.38
N PHE A 141 -12.31 10.03 -0.91
CA PHE A 141 -12.60 11.37 -1.41
C PHE A 141 -14.01 11.83 -0.98
N LEU A 142 -15.03 10.97 -1.14
CA LEU A 142 -16.39 11.26 -0.71
C LEU A 142 -16.49 11.42 0.81
N LYS A 143 -15.72 10.65 1.59
CA LYS A 143 -15.66 10.83 3.05
C LYS A 143 -15.10 12.19 3.45
N ASN A 144 -14.07 12.66 2.75
CA ASN A 144 -13.55 14.00 3.00
C ASN A 144 -14.56 15.09 2.63
N LEU A 145 -15.30 14.92 1.55
CA LEU A 145 -16.41 15.84 1.20
C LEU A 145 -17.48 15.82 2.28
N GLU A 146 -17.86 14.65 2.80
CA GLU A 146 -18.80 14.53 3.93
C GLU A 146 -18.30 15.28 5.17
N MET A 147 -17.03 15.10 5.54
CA MET A 147 -16.41 15.82 6.66
C MET A 147 -16.41 17.34 6.47
N LEU A 148 -16.43 17.82 5.22
CA LEU A 148 -16.59 19.23 4.85
C LEU A 148 -18.07 19.66 4.78
N GLY A 149 -19.00 18.82 5.22
CA GLY A 149 -20.44 19.13 5.27
C GLY A 149 -21.22 18.74 4.01
N CYS A 150 -20.61 18.08 3.02
CA CYS A 150 -21.27 17.67 1.79
C CYS A 150 -22.10 16.39 2.01
N GLN A 151 -23.43 16.48 1.94
CA GLN A 151 -24.35 15.34 2.11
C GLN A 151 -24.80 14.72 0.78
N SER A 152 -24.59 15.39 -0.35
CA SER A 152 -24.98 14.92 -1.68
C SER A 152 -24.09 15.51 -2.78
N LEU A 153 -24.07 14.84 -3.97
CA LEU A 153 -23.30 15.36 -5.11
C LEU A 153 -23.79 16.73 -5.61
N GLN A 154 -25.06 17.08 -5.36
CA GLN A 154 -25.63 18.36 -5.79
C GLN A 154 -25.08 19.55 -4.99
N SER A 155 -24.58 19.33 -3.79
CA SER A 155 -23.96 20.37 -2.95
C SER A 155 -22.47 20.57 -3.22
N ILE A 156 -21.88 19.81 -4.16
CA ILE A 156 -20.45 19.91 -4.50
C ILE A 156 -20.21 21.15 -5.37
N ASN A 157 -19.24 21.95 -4.94
CA ASN A 157 -18.70 23.07 -5.70
C ASN A 157 -17.18 22.96 -5.84
N GLY A 158 -16.56 23.86 -6.62
CA GLY A 158 -15.12 23.84 -6.87
C GLY A 158 -14.27 23.99 -5.61
N GLU A 159 -14.70 24.80 -4.66
CA GLU A 159 -13.99 25.05 -3.39
C GLU A 159 -13.99 23.80 -2.49
N LEU A 160 -15.13 23.11 -2.41
CA LEU A 160 -15.23 21.85 -1.67
C LEU A 160 -14.35 20.76 -2.27
N ILE A 161 -14.31 20.66 -3.60
CA ILE A 161 -13.42 19.71 -4.30
C ILE A 161 -11.97 20.01 -3.96
N GLN A 162 -11.55 21.27 -4.09
CA GLN A 162 -10.18 21.69 -3.79
C GLN A 162 -9.81 21.40 -2.33
N SER A 163 -10.68 21.73 -1.40
CA SER A 163 -10.48 21.48 0.04
C SER A 163 -10.38 19.99 0.35
N ALA A 164 -11.22 19.13 -0.26
CA ALA A 164 -11.18 17.69 -0.10
C ALA A 164 -9.87 17.07 -0.65
N PHE A 165 -9.35 17.57 -1.76
CA PHE A 165 -8.05 17.17 -2.30
C PHE A 165 -6.88 17.59 -1.41
N LEU A 166 -6.93 18.79 -0.84
CA LEU A 166 -5.92 19.29 0.10
C LEU A 166 -5.80 18.38 1.33
N GLN A 167 -6.94 17.98 1.90
CA GLN A 167 -6.98 17.08 3.05
C GLN A 167 -6.42 15.68 2.74
N LEU A 168 -6.58 15.18 1.52
CA LEU A 168 -6.02 13.88 1.11
C LEU A 168 -4.48 13.88 0.96
N GLY A 169 -3.82 15.04 1.13
CA GLY A 169 -2.37 15.15 0.99
C GLY A 169 -1.84 14.97 -0.44
N TYR A 170 -2.73 14.91 -1.43
CA TYR A 170 -2.35 14.74 -2.83
C TYR A 170 -1.63 15.98 -3.42
N LEU A 171 -1.78 17.16 -2.82
CA LEU A 171 -1.09 18.38 -3.29
C LEU A 171 0.42 18.32 -3.12
N ARG A 172 0.95 17.59 -2.11
CA ARG A 172 2.40 17.34 -2.01
C ARG A 172 2.97 16.57 -3.19
N TYR A 173 2.12 15.84 -3.90
CA TYR A 173 2.52 15.10 -5.11
C TYR A 173 2.55 16.03 -6.34
N TRP A 174 1.56 16.94 -6.50
CA TRP A 174 1.46 17.86 -7.64
C TRP A 174 2.45 19.02 -7.54
N GLU A 175 2.76 19.50 -6.35
CA GLU A 175 3.80 20.52 -6.13
C GLU A 175 5.20 20.02 -6.54
N ARG A 176 5.42 18.70 -6.54
CA ARG A 176 6.69 18.10 -7.00
C ARG A 176 6.78 17.92 -8.51
N ILE A 177 5.66 17.95 -9.23
CA ILE A 177 5.63 17.72 -10.69
C ILE A 177 5.70 19.05 -11.46
N GLY A 178 5.47 20.21 -10.81
CA GLY A 178 5.43 21.52 -11.42
C GLY A 178 4.16 21.78 -12.24
N PRO A 179 3.87 23.02 -12.61
CA PRO A 179 2.78 23.33 -13.51
C PRO A 179 3.12 22.81 -14.91
N PHE A 180 2.15 22.15 -15.54
CA PHE A 180 2.19 21.82 -16.97
C PHE A 180 2.12 23.09 -17.82
#